data_aa1644aa8623a8129410811008693233
#
_entry.id   aa1644aa8623a8129410811008693233
#
_cell.length_a   1.000
_cell.length_b   1.000
_cell.length_c   1.000
_cell.angle_alpha   90.00
_cell.angle_beta   90.00
_cell.angle_gamma   90.00
#
_symmetry.space_group_name_H-M   'P 1'
#
loop_
_entity.id
_entity.type
_entity.pdbx_description
1 polymer ?
#
loop_
_entity_poly.entity_id
_entity_poly.type
_entity_poly.pdbx_seq_one_letter_code
_entity_poly.pdbx_strand_id
1 'polypeptide(L)'
;MRRLLFSFVVICSSFFVGVRASSADLLVFKTGRTMSVQSYRVDGAFGIARLRAGGEVTFPAAVVTRVDPDEVPYPVPAVDGVAAAEPAPAPEWVAVPQATVADAVLAARPFADLISTVAASHHVDARLVHAVIEQESNYQARARSKKGARGLMQLMPATARQYGVSNSYDPKSNIEAGVRHLKDLLSRLELPTALAAYNAGEGTIRRYGGLPPFPETQNYVRRILQRAGQ
;
A
#
# COMPACT_ATOMS: atom_id res chain seq x y z
N MET A 1 36.82 72.39 1.02
CA MET A 1 35.92 71.42 0.37
C MET A 1 36.67 70.10 0.21
N ARG A 2 36.44 69.16 1.11
CA ARG A 2 37.14 67.85 1.16
C ARG A 2 36.21 66.81 0.49
N ARG A 3 36.61 66.27 -0.65
CA ARG A 3 35.93 65.12 -1.30
C ARG A 3 36.45 63.81 -0.68
N LEU A 4 35.57 63.10 -0.01
CA LEU A 4 35.79 61.74 0.47
C LEU A 4 35.55 60.75 -0.72
N LEU A 5 36.58 60.03 -1.13
CA LEU A 5 36.48 58.87 -1.98
C LEU A 5 36.10 57.66 -1.14
N PHE A 6 34.92 57.08 -1.39
CA PHE A 6 34.53 55.78 -0.89
C PHE A 6 35.09 54.69 -1.83
N SER A 7 36.04 53.93 -1.30
CA SER A 7 36.57 52.77 -1.97
C SER A 7 35.67 51.57 -1.72
N PHE A 8 35.01 51.08 -2.75
CA PHE A 8 34.18 49.85 -2.70
C PHE A 8 35.06 48.64 -2.81
N VAL A 9 35.31 47.94 -1.71
CA VAL A 9 35.96 46.61 -1.72
C VAL A 9 34.89 45.58 -2.04
N VAL A 10 34.95 45.03 -3.24
CA VAL A 10 34.16 43.86 -3.64
C VAL A 10 34.84 42.60 -3.07
N ILE A 11 34.28 42.06 -2.02
CA ILE A 11 34.69 40.74 -1.50
C ILE A 11 33.99 39.70 -2.36
N CYS A 12 34.76 39.11 -3.25
CA CYS A 12 34.34 37.97 -4.06
C CYS A 12 34.37 36.70 -3.12
N SER A 13 33.25 36.41 -2.49
CA SER A 13 33.10 35.16 -1.73
C SER A 13 32.94 34.02 -2.70
N SER A 14 34.04 33.31 -2.96
CA SER A 14 34.04 32.03 -3.68
C SER A 14 33.23 31.01 -2.89
N PHE A 15 32.00 30.77 -3.31
CA PHE A 15 31.22 29.62 -2.84
C PHE A 15 31.85 28.36 -3.37
N PHE A 16 32.64 27.71 -2.54
CA PHE A 16 33.09 26.35 -2.75
C PHE A 16 31.85 25.44 -2.62
N VAL A 17 31.24 25.10 -3.73
CA VAL A 17 30.24 24.02 -3.77
C VAL A 17 31.02 22.73 -3.61
N GLY A 18 31.23 22.34 -2.37
CA GLY A 18 31.71 21.01 -2.05
C GLY A 18 30.64 20.02 -2.48
N VAL A 19 30.93 19.22 -3.50
CA VAL A 19 30.16 18.01 -3.83
C VAL A 19 30.31 17.10 -2.63
N ARG A 20 29.32 17.15 -1.72
CA ARG A 20 29.18 16.14 -0.66
C ARG A 20 28.85 14.83 -1.35
N ALA A 21 29.71 13.84 -1.26
CA ALA A 21 29.36 12.46 -1.53
C ALA A 21 28.04 12.17 -0.83
N SER A 22 27.06 11.67 -1.58
CA SER A 22 25.75 11.34 -1.03
C SER A 22 25.90 10.21 -0.03
N SER A 23 26.10 10.55 1.23
CA SER A 23 26.01 9.59 2.33
C SER A 23 24.52 9.27 2.50
N ALA A 24 24.18 8.01 2.42
CA ALA A 24 22.86 7.55 2.76
C ALA A 24 22.60 7.72 4.27
N ASP A 25 21.33 7.86 4.65
CA ASP A 25 20.91 7.99 6.05
C ASP A 25 20.32 6.67 6.56
N LEU A 26 20.66 6.28 7.78
CA LEU A 26 20.05 5.16 8.50
C LEU A 26 19.07 5.71 9.54
N LEU A 27 17.78 5.56 9.27
CA LEU A 27 16.74 5.97 10.22
C LEU A 27 16.57 4.90 11.29
N VAL A 28 16.61 5.28 12.55
CA VAL A 28 16.31 4.41 13.70
C VAL A 28 14.96 4.78 14.26
N PHE A 29 14.02 3.84 14.27
CA PHE A 29 12.67 4.04 14.75
C PHE A 29 12.53 3.70 16.25
N LYS A 30 11.50 4.27 16.91
CA LYS A 30 11.17 3.94 18.32
C LYS A 30 10.93 2.45 18.58
N THR A 31 10.59 1.69 17.54
CA THR A 31 10.42 0.23 17.61
C THR A 31 11.72 -0.55 17.60
N GLY A 32 12.88 0.12 17.53
CA GLY A 32 14.21 -0.50 17.38
C GLY A 32 14.51 -0.97 15.94
N ARG A 33 13.59 -0.81 15.00
CA ARG A 33 13.83 -1.10 13.58
C ARG A 33 14.66 -0.01 12.94
N THR A 34 15.43 -0.38 11.92
CA THR A 34 16.22 0.57 11.12
C THR A 34 15.78 0.55 9.67
N MET A 35 15.94 1.70 8.98
CA MET A 35 15.67 1.84 7.55
C MET A 35 16.79 2.67 6.92
N SER A 36 17.47 2.10 5.93
CA SER A 36 18.45 2.81 5.13
C SER A 36 17.76 3.56 4.00
N VAL A 37 18.00 4.87 3.89
CA VAL A 37 17.37 5.77 2.94
C VAL A 37 18.39 6.63 2.21
N GLN A 38 18.04 7.13 1.04
CA GLN A 38 18.90 8.02 0.28
C GLN A 38 19.03 9.40 0.95
N SER A 39 17.92 9.89 1.51
CA SER A 39 17.87 11.12 2.27
C SER A 39 16.65 11.16 3.19
N TYR A 40 16.73 11.93 4.26
CA TYR A 40 15.63 12.16 5.20
C TYR A 40 15.49 13.65 5.47
N ARG A 41 14.24 14.14 5.49
CA ARG A 41 13.91 15.52 5.86
C ARG A 41 12.66 15.53 6.74
N VAL A 42 12.53 16.53 7.58
CA VAL A 42 11.33 16.77 8.39
C VAL A 42 10.59 17.97 7.82
N ASP A 43 9.28 17.81 7.61
CA ASP A 43 8.37 18.85 7.17
C ASP A 43 7.19 18.91 8.14
N GLY A 44 7.19 19.91 9.00
CA GLY A 44 6.23 20.05 10.10
C GLY A 44 6.22 18.84 11.04
N ALA A 45 5.09 18.14 11.14
CA ALA A 45 4.93 16.96 11.98
C ALA A 45 5.35 15.65 11.26
N PHE A 46 5.73 15.71 9.98
CA PHE A 46 6.01 14.54 9.16
C PHE A 46 7.49 14.43 8.79
N GLY A 47 8.00 13.20 8.77
CA GLY A 47 9.28 12.84 8.19
C GLY A 47 9.07 12.31 6.77
N ILE A 48 9.86 12.80 5.82
CA ILE A 48 9.87 12.36 4.43
C ILE A 48 11.20 11.69 4.15
N ALA A 49 11.17 10.41 3.86
CA ALA A 49 12.34 9.61 3.54
C ALA A 49 12.33 9.23 2.06
N ARG A 50 13.42 9.52 1.34
CA ARG A 50 13.63 9.06 -0.03
C ARG A 50 14.31 7.70 -0.02
N LEU A 51 13.66 6.71 -0.62
CA LEU A 51 14.16 5.34 -0.63
C LEU A 51 15.32 5.17 -1.61
N ARG A 52 16.24 4.24 -1.32
CA ARG A 52 17.36 3.90 -2.20
C ARG A 52 16.93 3.32 -3.56
N ALA A 53 15.82 2.59 -3.57
CA ALA A 53 15.24 2.00 -4.77
C ALA A 53 14.37 2.99 -5.58
N GLY A 54 14.30 4.27 -5.16
CA GLY A 54 13.41 5.28 -5.71
C GLY A 54 12.07 5.36 -4.96
N GLY A 55 11.39 6.51 -5.08
CA GLY A 55 10.16 6.80 -4.34
C GLY A 55 10.40 7.49 -3.00
N GLU A 56 9.33 8.09 -2.45
CA GLU A 56 9.34 8.76 -1.15
C GLU A 56 8.29 8.11 -0.23
N VAL A 57 8.63 8.02 1.05
CA VAL A 57 7.73 7.53 2.11
C VAL A 57 7.57 8.62 3.15
N THR A 58 6.33 8.91 3.51
CA THR A 58 5.98 9.91 4.53
C THR A 58 5.43 9.21 5.76
N PHE A 59 5.91 9.60 6.94
CA PHE A 59 5.45 9.08 8.23
C PHE A 59 5.58 10.16 9.31
N PRO A 60 4.91 10.05 10.48
CA PRO A 60 5.07 11.01 11.56
C PRO A 60 6.53 11.10 12.00
N ALA A 61 7.11 12.29 12.01
CA ALA A 61 8.53 12.49 12.38
C ALA A 61 8.83 11.97 13.80
N ALA A 62 7.85 11.99 14.68
CA ALA A 62 7.95 11.51 16.07
C ALA A 62 8.25 10.01 16.21
N VAL A 63 8.11 9.20 15.15
CA VAL A 63 8.46 7.76 15.20
C VAL A 63 9.94 7.49 14.97
N VAL A 64 10.69 8.46 14.44
CA VAL A 64 12.16 8.37 14.26
C VAL A 64 12.82 8.84 15.55
N THR A 65 13.70 8.01 16.10
CA THR A 65 14.45 8.32 17.32
C THR A 65 15.79 8.95 17.00
N ARG A 66 16.43 8.50 15.92
CA ARG A 66 17.77 8.92 15.53
C ARG A 66 17.99 8.74 14.03
N VAL A 67 18.83 9.57 13.45
CA VAL A 67 19.31 9.46 12.07
C VAL A 67 20.82 9.33 12.14
N ASP A 68 21.33 8.20 11.70
CA ASP A 68 22.78 7.93 11.65
C ASP A 68 23.26 7.97 10.20
N PRO A 69 24.51 8.39 9.92
CA PRO A 69 25.11 8.20 8.61
C PRO A 69 25.19 6.70 8.29
N ASP A 70 24.71 6.30 7.11
CA ASP A 70 24.86 4.92 6.67
C ASP A 70 26.23 4.71 6.04
N GLU A 71 27.08 3.93 6.67
CA GLU A 71 28.47 3.66 6.23
C GLU A 71 28.56 2.74 5.00
N VAL A 72 27.45 2.23 4.49
CA VAL A 72 27.43 1.37 3.30
C VAL A 72 27.56 2.24 2.03
N PRO A 73 28.72 2.21 1.32
CA PRO A 73 28.89 2.99 0.11
C PRO A 73 27.86 2.59 -0.94
N TYR A 74 27.17 3.57 -1.49
CA TYR A 74 26.32 3.34 -2.64
C TYR A 74 27.22 3.16 -3.87
N PRO A 75 27.13 2.08 -4.67
CA PRO A 75 27.81 2.01 -5.95
C PRO A 75 27.19 3.05 -6.86
N VAL A 76 27.88 4.17 -7.04
CA VAL A 76 27.59 5.12 -8.12
C VAL A 76 27.90 4.37 -9.41
N PRO A 77 26.97 4.18 -10.35
CA PRO A 77 27.32 3.68 -11.68
C PRO A 77 28.31 4.68 -12.27
N ALA A 78 29.51 4.21 -12.58
CA ALA A 78 30.55 5.01 -13.27
C ALA A 78 29.98 5.42 -14.62
N VAL A 79 29.70 6.71 -14.80
CA VAL A 79 29.45 7.30 -16.09
C VAL A 79 30.81 7.62 -16.72
N ASP A 80 31.48 6.59 -17.27
CA ASP A 80 32.58 6.80 -18.19
C ASP A 80 32.08 7.53 -19.42
N GLY A 81 32.80 8.58 -19.76
CA GLY A 81 32.45 9.54 -20.83
C GLY A 81 32.13 8.85 -22.17
N VAL A 82 30.89 8.96 -22.58
CA VAL A 82 30.50 8.70 -23.97
C VAL A 82 30.12 10.04 -24.62
N ALA A 83 30.88 10.38 -25.65
CA ALA A 83 30.62 11.50 -26.54
C ALA A 83 29.15 11.47 -26.98
N ALA A 84 28.57 12.68 -27.11
CA ALA A 84 27.23 12.89 -27.61
C ALA A 84 27.02 12.20 -28.96
N ALA A 85 26.34 11.04 -28.92
CA ALA A 85 25.73 10.46 -30.12
C ALA A 85 24.28 10.94 -30.15
N GLU A 86 23.86 11.35 -31.33
CA GLU A 86 22.51 11.78 -31.68
C GLU A 86 21.46 10.79 -31.16
N PRO A 87 20.35 11.24 -30.55
CA PRO A 87 19.38 10.30 -29.97
C PRO A 87 18.72 9.49 -31.07
N ALA A 88 19.01 8.19 -31.09
CA ALA A 88 18.24 7.24 -31.87
C ALA A 88 16.77 7.32 -31.42
N PRO A 89 15.79 7.15 -32.33
CA PRO A 89 14.37 7.19 -31.95
C PRO A 89 14.13 6.18 -30.79
N ALA A 90 13.56 6.68 -29.71
CA ALA A 90 13.26 5.88 -28.54
C ALA A 90 12.41 4.66 -28.95
N PRO A 91 12.80 3.44 -28.57
CA PRO A 91 11.93 2.30 -28.80
C PRO A 91 10.59 2.57 -28.12
N GLU A 92 9.52 2.40 -28.88
CA GLU A 92 8.16 2.52 -28.41
C GLU A 92 7.95 1.43 -27.35
N TRP A 93 8.12 1.78 -26.09
CA TRP A 93 7.84 0.90 -24.96
C TRP A 93 6.34 0.68 -24.94
N VAL A 94 5.91 -0.43 -25.52
CA VAL A 94 4.61 -0.99 -25.15
C VAL A 94 4.71 -1.28 -23.66
N ALA A 95 4.06 -0.45 -22.85
CA ALA A 95 3.97 -0.67 -21.41
C ALA A 95 3.22 -1.97 -21.17
N VAL A 96 3.96 -3.08 -21.14
CA VAL A 96 3.46 -4.32 -20.59
C VAL A 96 3.28 -4.03 -19.10
N PRO A 97 2.06 -4.15 -18.53
CA PRO A 97 1.86 -3.97 -17.11
C PRO A 97 2.80 -4.93 -16.40
N GLN A 98 3.86 -4.42 -15.78
CA GLN A 98 4.75 -5.25 -14.98
C GLN A 98 3.95 -5.66 -13.75
N ALA A 99 3.54 -6.93 -13.71
CA ALA A 99 2.96 -7.53 -12.52
C ALA A 99 3.94 -7.29 -11.36
N THR A 100 3.48 -6.62 -10.32
CA THR A 100 4.30 -6.38 -9.15
C THR A 100 4.61 -7.73 -8.48
N VAL A 101 5.66 -7.77 -7.64
CA VAL A 101 5.96 -8.98 -6.83
C VAL A 101 4.72 -9.40 -6.02
N ALA A 102 3.92 -8.43 -5.57
CA ALA A 102 2.66 -8.68 -4.88
C ALA A 102 1.64 -9.42 -5.78
N ASP A 103 1.54 -9.03 -7.05
CA ASP A 103 0.62 -9.69 -7.99
C ASP A 103 1.07 -11.13 -8.31
N ALA A 104 2.38 -11.38 -8.43
CA ALA A 104 2.93 -12.71 -8.59
C ALA A 104 2.65 -13.62 -7.37
N VAL A 105 2.74 -13.06 -6.16
CA VAL A 105 2.39 -13.79 -4.93
C VAL A 105 0.90 -14.12 -4.88
N LEU A 106 0.04 -13.20 -5.32
CA LEU A 106 -1.41 -13.45 -5.37
C LEU A 106 -1.77 -14.47 -6.45
N ALA A 107 -1.11 -14.46 -7.61
CA ALA A 107 -1.30 -15.45 -8.68
C ALA A 107 -0.96 -16.88 -8.25
N ALA A 108 -0.09 -17.05 -7.26
CA ALA A 108 0.26 -18.35 -6.69
C ALA A 108 -0.73 -18.83 -5.60
N ARG A 109 -1.71 -18.01 -5.20
CA ARG A 109 -2.71 -18.37 -4.18
C ARG A 109 -3.78 -19.32 -4.74
N PRO A 110 -4.40 -20.14 -3.90
CA PRO A 110 -5.55 -20.96 -4.34
C PRO A 110 -6.66 -20.08 -4.92
N PHE A 111 -7.29 -20.56 -5.99
CA PHE A 111 -8.39 -19.88 -6.70
C PHE A 111 -8.02 -18.53 -7.33
N ALA A 112 -6.75 -18.21 -7.57
CA ALA A 112 -6.29 -16.93 -8.07
C ALA A 112 -6.98 -16.51 -9.37
N ASP A 113 -7.05 -17.38 -10.37
CA ASP A 113 -7.68 -17.11 -11.67
C ASP A 113 -9.18 -16.82 -11.51
N LEU A 114 -9.85 -17.60 -10.66
CA LEU A 114 -11.27 -17.41 -10.38
C LEU A 114 -11.52 -16.08 -9.66
N ILE A 115 -10.70 -15.76 -8.66
CA ILE A 115 -10.79 -14.50 -7.91
C ILE A 115 -10.55 -13.32 -8.85
N SER A 116 -9.51 -13.36 -9.67
CA SER A 116 -9.19 -12.29 -10.63
C SER A 116 -10.31 -12.08 -11.64
N THR A 117 -10.87 -13.17 -12.18
CA THR A 117 -11.99 -13.11 -13.13
C THR A 117 -13.22 -12.48 -12.52
N VAL A 118 -13.61 -12.92 -11.32
CA VAL A 118 -14.82 -12.41 -10.64
C VAL A 118 -14.61 -10.99 -10.17
N ALA A 119 -13.44 -10.66 -9.59
CA ALA A 119 -13.11 -9.31 -9.17
C ALA A 119 -13.18 -8.30 -10.33
N ALA A 120 -12.61 -8.66 -11.48
CA ALA A 120 -12.66 -7.86 -12.70
C ALA A 120 -14.08 -7.65 -13.20
N SER A 121 -14.92 -8.71 -13.25
CA SER A 121 -16.30 -8.63 -13.71
C SER A 121 -17.19 -7.71 -12.86
N HIS A 122 -16.84 -7.53 -11.60
CA HIS A 122 -17.56 -6.65 -10.66
C HIS A 122 -16.83 -5.33 -10.36
N HIS A 123 -15.69 -5.06 -11.01
CA HIS A 123 -14.87 -3.86 -10.77
C HIS A 123 -14.46 -3.70 -9.29
N VAL A 124 -14.06 -4.81 -8.66
CA VAL A 124 -13.51 -4.85 -7.31
C VAL A 124 -12.03 -5.20 -7.41
N ASP A 125 -11.19 -4.59 -6.58
CA ASP A 125 -9.77 -4.91 -6.53
C ASP A 125 -9.56 -6.38 -6.13
N ALA A 126 -8.88 -7.16 -6.97
CA ALA A 126 -8.57 -8.56 -6.69
C ALA A 126 -7.73 -8.74 -5.41
N ARG A 127 -6.86 -7.79 -5.08
CA ARG A 127 -6.07 -7.80 -3.84
C ARG A 127 -6.97 -7.72 -2.61
N LEU A 128 -8.00 -6.88 -2.69
CA LEU A 128 -9.01 -6.76 -1.63
C LEU A 128 -9.79 -8.07 -1.47
N VAL A 129 -10.21 -8.70 -2.57
CA VAL A 129 -10.93 -9.99 -2.53
C VAL A 129 -10.05 -11.09 -1.92
N HIS A 130 -8.77 -11.17 -2.33
CA HIS A 130 -7.81 -12.10 -1.74
C HIS A 130 -7.65 -11.87 -0.22
N ALA A 131 -7.52 -10.62 0.22
CA ALA A 131 -7.38 -10.26 1.63
C ALA A 131 -8.61 -10.65 2.45
N VAL A 132 -9.82 -10.47 1.90
CA VAL A 132 -11.08 -10.92 2.52
C VAL A 132 -11.12 -12.44 2.62
N ILE A 133 -10.85 -13.18 1.53
CA ILE A 133 -10.87 -14.65 1.54
C ILE A 133 -9.84 -15.22 2.53
N GLU A 134 -8.64 -14.65 2.58
CA GLU A 134 -7.62 -15.07 3.54
C GLU A 134 -8.07 -14.83 4.98
N GLN A 135 -8.70 -13.70 5.26
CA GLN A 135 -9.20 -13.36 6.59
C GLN A 135 -10.40 -14.23 7.01
N GLU A 136 -11.30 -14.56 6.07
CA GLU A 136 -12.54 -15.31 6.34
C GLU A 136 -12.32 -16.82 6.47
N SER A 137 -11.54 -17.41 5.59
CA SER A 137 -11.42 -18.86 5.48
C SER A 137 -9.99 -19.38 5.35
N ASN A 138 -9.00 -18.50 5.18
CA ASN A 138 -7.65 -18.88 4.75
C ASN A 138 -7.71 -19.84 3.53
N TYR A 139 -8.53 -19.47 2.53
CA TYR A 139 -8.77 -20.23 1.29
C TYR A 139 -9.39 -21.64 1.48
N GLN A 140 -10.02 -21.93 2.60
CA GLN A 140 -10.70 -23.19 2.85
C GLN A 140 -12.12 -23.16 2.29
N ALA A 141 -12.36 -23.77 1.12
CA ALA A 141 -13.66 -23.76 0.45
C ALA A 141 -14.79 -24.40 1.30
N ARG A 142 -14.44 -25.28 2.22
CA ARG A 142 -15.41 -25.96 3.14
C ARG A 142 -15.43 -25.37 4.55
N ALA A 143 -14.85 -24.20 4.75
CA ALA A 143 -14.89 -23.53 6.07
C ALA A 143 -16.33 -23.28 6.52
N ARG A 144 -16.57 -23.49 7.82
CA ARG A 144 -17.85 -23.21 8.48
C ARG A 144 -17.59 -22.57 9.84
N SER A 145 -18.16 -21.40 10.08
CA SER A 145 -18.07 -20.75 11.37
C SER A 145 -19.08 -21.31 12.39
N LYS A 146 -18.86 -21.04 13.69
CA LYS A 146 -19.81 -21.38 14.75
C LYS A 146 -21.16 -20.67 14.57
N LYS A 147 -21.17 -19.50 13.93
CA LYS A 147 -22.38 -18.70 13.60
C LYS A 147 -23.09 -19.16 12.35
N GLY A 148 -22.52 -20.13 11.59
CA GLY A 148 -23.12 -20.72 10.42
C GLY A 148 -22.72 -20.08 9.09
N ALA A 149 -21.74 -19.17 9.06
CA ALA A 149 -21.14 -18.67 7.83
C ALA A 149 -20.39 -19.79 7.10
N ARG A 150 -20.35 -19.77 5.75
CA ARG A 150 -19.88 -20.89 4.93
C ARG A 150 -19.04 -20.45 3.75
N GLY A 151 -18.03 -21.28 3.41
CA GLY A 151 -17.23 -21.18 2.21
C GLY A 151 -16.11 -20.16 2.29
N LEU A 152 -15.52 -19.84 1.13
CA LEU A 152 -14.33 -19.01 1.01
C LEU A 152 -14.51 -17.60 1.58
N MET A 153 -15.64 -16.97 1.30
CA MET A 153 -15.96 -15.61 1.77
C MET A 153 -16.93 -15.60 2.96
N GLN A 154 -17.12 -16.74 3.63
CA GLN A 154 -17.93 -16.90 4.85
C GLN A 154 -19.32 -16.27 4.78
N LEU A 155 -20.07 -16.62 3.73
CA LEU A 155 -21.43 -16.10 3.55
C LEU A 155 -22.38 -16.69 4.60
N MET A 156 -23.10 -15.82 5.29
CA MET A 156 -24.25 -16.24 6.09
C MET A 156 -25.35 -16.83 5.20
N PRO A 157 -26.12 -17.82 5.66
CA PRO A 157 -27.19 -18.44 4.86
C PRO A 157 -28.20 -17.45 4.29
N ALA A 158 -28.51 -16.38 5.00
CA ALA A 158 -29.40 -15.33 4.53
C ALA A 158 -28.78 -14.56 3.35
N THR A 159 -27.50 -14.16 3.47
CA THR A 159 -26.75 -13.49 2.42
C THR A 159 -26.59 -14.39 1.19
N ALA A 160 -26.25 -15.67 1.39
CA ALA A 160 -26.15 -16.64 0.29
C ALA A 160 -27.45 -16.73 -0.52
N ARG A 161 -28.61 -16.82 0.16
CA ARG A 161 -29.92 -16.81 -0.50
C ARG A 161 -30.22 -15.51 -1.26
N GLN A 162 -29.87 -14.36 -0.68
CA GLN A 162 -30.06 -13.05 -1.30
C GLN A 162 -29.34 -12.97 -2.66
N TYR A 163 -28.17 -13.58 -2.79
CA TYR A 163 -27.38 -13.61 -4.03
C TYR A 163 -27.59 -14.87 -4.87
N GLY A 164 -28.60 -15.69 -4.55
CA GLY A 164 -28.98 -16.86 -5.34
C GLY A 164 -28.06 -18.07 -5.20
N VAL A 165 -27.27 -18.16 -4.11
CA VAL A 165 -26.36 -19.28 -3.89
C VAL A 165 -27.08 -20.44 -3.21
N SER A 166 -27.20 -21.57 -3.91
CA SER A 166 -27.74 -22.83 -3.38
C SER A 166 -26.69 -23.64 -2.61
N ASN A 167 -25.46 -23.64 -3.08
CA ASN A 167 -24.33 -24.34 -2.43
C ASN A 167 -23.21 -23.36 -2.07
N SER A 168 -23.18 -22.91 -0.81
CA SER A 168 -22.15 -21.98 -0.33
C SER A 168 -20.73 -22.58 -0.22
N TYR A 169 -20.56 -23.87 -0.47
CA TYR A 169 -19.25 -24.53 -0.50
C TYR A 169 -18.68 -24.68 -1.92
N ASP A 170 -19.48 -24.34 -2.95
CA ASP A 170 -18.98 -24.21 -4.31
C ASP A 170 -18.12 -22.94 -4.43
N PRO A 171 -16.82 -23.06 -4.79
CA PRO A 171 -15.92 -21.91 -4.83
C PRO A 171 -16.42 -20.77 -5.71
N LYS A 172 -16.90 -21.10 -6.91
CA LYS A 172 -17.35 -20.09 -7.89
C LYS A 172 -18.57 -19.32 -7.37
N SER A 173 -19.61 -20.03 -6.95
CA SER A 173 -20.83 -19.40 -6.44
C SER A 173 -20.58 -18.59 -5.16
N ASN A 174 -19.67 -19.07 -4.31
CA ASN A 174 -19.33 -18.39 -3.06
C ASN A 174 -18.55 -17.09 -3.31
N ILE A 175 -17.51 -17.13 -4.16
CA ILE A 175 -16.71 -15.95 -4.51
C ILE A 175 -17.59 -14.93 -5.25
N GLU A 176 -18.37 -15.38 -6.23
CA GLU A 176 -19.27 -14.52 -6.99
C GLU A 176 -20.24 -13.73 -6.06
N ALA A 177 -20.93 -14.44 -5.19
CA ALA A 177 -21.88 -13.81 -4.25
C ALA A 177 -21.17 -12.94 -3.20
N GLY A 178 -20.01 -13.36 -2.71
CA GLY A 178 -19.23 -12.60 -1.73
C GLY A 178 -18.69 -11.30 -2.31
N VAL A 179 -18.18 -11.32 -3.54
CA VAL A 179 -17.72 -10.12 -4.25
C VAL A 179 -18.87 -9.18 -4.56
N ARG A 180 -20.03 -9.68 -5.00
CA ARG A 180 -21.24 -8.86 -5.20
C ARG A 180 -21.69 -8.21 -3.89
N HIS A 181 -21.72 -8.96 -2.80
CA HIS A 181 -22.06 -8.39 -1.49
C HIS A 181 -21.06 -7.31 -1.06
N LEU A 182 -19.76 -7.56 -1.20
CA LEU A 182 -18.72 -6.56 -0.92
C LEU A 182 -18.88 -5.32 -1.81
N LYS A 183 -19.14 -5.49 -3.11
CA LYS A 183 -19.41 -4.40 -4.05
C LYS A 183 -20.61 -3.56 -3.65
N ASP A 184 -21.71 -4.20 -3.25
CA ASP A 184 -22.91 -3.50 -2.79
C ASP A 184 -22.64 -2.65 -1.54
N LEU A 185 -21.80 -3.11 -0.65
CA LEU A 185 -21.37 -2.33 0.51
C LEU A 185 -20.45 -1.17 0.12
N LEU A 186 -19.47 -1.41 -0.76
CA LEU A 186 -18.54 -0.38 -1.25
C LEU A 186 -19.22 0.70 -2.09
N SER A 187 -20.36 0.42 -2.70
CA SER A 187 -21.13 1.44 -3.46
C SER A 187 -21.79 2.50 -2.56
N ARG A 188 -21.89 2.23 -1.26
CA ARG A 188 -22.64 3.04 -0.29
C ARG A 188 -21.80 3.49 0.91
N LEU A 189 -20.67 2.86 1.14
CA LEU A 189 -19.85 3.06 2.35
C LEU A 189 -18.37 3.18 1.97
N GLU A 190 -17.65 4.00 2.69
CA GLU A 190 -16.19 4.04 2.62
C GLU A 190 -15.58 2.69 2.96
N LEU A 191 -14.42 2.36 2.37
CA LEU A 191 -13.80 1.04 2.45
C LEU A 191 -13.69 0.47 3.89
N PRO A 192 -13.20 1.21 4.91
CA PRO A 192 -13.11 0.65 6.26
C PRO A 192 -14.49 0.31 6.84
N THR A 193 -15.50 1.14 6.54
CA THR A 193 -16.87 0.94 7.03
C THR A 193 -17.58 -0.19 6.28
N ALA A 194 -17.32 -0.34 4.98
CA ALA A 194 -17.83 -1.45 4.17
C ALA A 194 -17.29 -2.81 4.67
N LEU A 195 -15.99 -2.88 5.00
CA LEU A 195 -15.38 -4.07 5.59
C LEU A 195 -15.96 -4.38 6.97
N ALA A 196 -16.21 -3.35 7.79
CA ALA A 196 -16.87 -3.51 9.08
C ALA A 196 -18.33 -4.00 8.91
N ALA A 197 -19.05 -3.50 7.89
CA ALA A 197 -20.40 -3.96 7.55
C ALA A 197 -20.41 -5.41 7.08
N TYR A 198 -19.42 -5.81 6.29
CA TYR A 198 -19.25 -7.19 5.85
C TYR A 198 -19.10 -8.15 7.04
N ASN A 199 -18.26 -7.80 8.01
CA ASN A 199 -17.98 -8.61 9.19
C ASN A 199 -19.09 -8.58 10.24
N ALA A 200 -19.56 -7.38 10.62
CA ALA A 200 -20.48 -7.19 11.74
C ALA A 200 -21.95 -7.00 11.33
N GLY A 201 -22.20 -6.89 10.02
CA GLY A 201 -23.53 -6.63 9.44
C GLY A 201 -23.91 -5.15 9.40
N GLU A 202 -24.62 -4.73 8.36
CA GLU A 202 -25.06 -3.35 8.14
C GLU A 202 -25.91 -2.78 9.28
N GLY A 203 -26.72 -3.63 9.93
CA GLY A 203 -27.52 -3.21 11.09
C GLY A 203 -26.67 -2.71 12.25
N THR A 204 -25.49 -3.31 12.45
CA THR A 204 -24.51 -2.86 13.44
C THR A 204 -23.93 -1.51 13.04
N ILE A 205 -23.52 -1.35 11.77
CA ILE A 205 -22.97 -0.10 11.26
C ILE A 205 -23.99 1.06 11.42
N ARG A 206 -25.25 0.82 11.07
CA ARG A 206 -26.29 1.84 11.26
C ARG A 206 -26.46 2.23 12.72
N ARG A 207 -26.44 1.24 13.65
CA ARG A 207 -26.60 1.50 15.09
C ARG A 207 -25.48 2.36 15.66
N TYR A 208 -24.25 2.17 15.19
CA TYR A 208 -23.07 2.90 15.70
C TYR A 208 -22.69 4.13 14.85
N GLY A 209 -23.37 4.35 13.72
CA GLY A 209 -23.06 5.47 12.82
C GLY A 209 -21.73 5.33 12.08
N GLY A 210 -21.16 4.11 12.01
CA GLY A 210 -19.87 3.82 11.38
C GLY A 210 -19.18 2.59 11.96
N LEU A 211 -17.85 2.59 11.99
CA LEU A 211 -17.05 1.50 12.54
C LEU A 211 -17.33 1.30 14.04
N PRO A 212 -17.88 0.13 14.44
CA PRO A 212 -18.26 -0.09 15.84
C PRO A 212 -17.02 -0.29 16.74
N PRO A 213 -17.12 -0.01 18.05
CA PRO A 213 -16.02 -0.16 19.00
C PRO A 213 -15.78 -1.63 19.41
N PHE A 214 -15.93 -2.55 18.46
CA PHE A 214 -15.70 -3.97 18.69
C PHE A 214 -14.25 -4.33 18.29
N PRO A 215 -13.41 -4.80 19.23
CA PRO A 215 -12.01 -5.15 18.92
C PRO A 215 -11.89 -6.18 17.80
N GLU A 216 -12.81 -7.14 17.70
CA GLU A 216 -12.85 -8.14 16.63
C GLU A 216 -13.02 -7.47 15.26
N THR A 217 -14.02 -6.61 15.11
CA THR A 217 -14.32 -5.91 13.84
C THR A 217 -13.21 -4.92 13.45
N GLN A 218 -12.67 -4.17 14.42
CA GLN A 218 -11.56 -3.25 14.17
C GLN A 218 -10.30 -3.99 13.72
N ASN A 219 -9.99 -5.13 14.34
CA ASN A 219 -8.87 -5.99 13.94
C ASN A 219 -9.09 -6.62 12.57
N TYR A 220 -10.33 -7.03 12.24
CA TYR A 220 -10.71 -7.52 10.93
C TYR A 220 -10.42 -6.48 9.83
N VAL A 221 -10.92 -5.26 9.99
CA VAL A 221 -10.71 -4.16 9.05
C VAL A 221 -9.22 -3.88 8.87
N ARG A 222 -8.49 -3.71 9.96
CA ARG A 222 -7.04 -3.41 9.92
C ARG A 222 -6.25 -4.47 9.15
N ARG A 223 -6.52 -5.75 9.41
CA ARG A 223 -5.80 -6.86 8.75
C ARG A 223 -6.06 -6.90 7.26
N ILE A 224 -7.31 -6.66 6.83
CA ILE A 224 -7.64 -6.65 5.41
C ILE A 224 -6.99 -5.47 4.71
N LEU A 225 -7.05 -4.26 5.27
CA LEU A 225 -6.40 -3.09 4.69
C LEU A 225 -4.89 -3.31 4.54
N GLN A 226 -4.22 -3.83 5.56
CA GLN A 226 -2.79 -4.14 5.49
C GLN A 226 -2.44 -5.15 4.39
N ARG A 227 -3.26 -6.21 4.23
CA ARG A 227 -3.03 -7.25 3.21
C ARG A 227 -3.34 -6.77 1.80
N ALA A 228 -4.34 -5.90 1.65
CA ALA A 228 -4.71 -5.32 0.37
C ALA A 228 -3.76 -4.18 -0.08
N GLY A 229 -2.84 -3.74 0.80
CA GLY A 229 -1.92 -2.63 0.50
C GLY A 229 -2.60 -1.26 0.51
N GLN A 230 -3.65 -1.11 1.33
CA GLN A 230 -4.44 0.12 1.48
C GLN A 230 -4.05 0.90 2.75
#